data_0d09c1ed6392557f66e80e232a9bf5d2
#
_entry.id   0d09c1ed6392557f66e80e232a9bf5d2
#
_cell.length_a   1.000
_cell.length_b   1.000
_cell.length_c   1.000
_cell.angle_alpha   90.00
_cell.angle_beta   90.00
_cell.angle_gamma   90.00
#
_symmetry.space_group_name_H-M   'P 1'
#
loop_
_entity.id
_entity.type
_entity.pdbx_description
1 polymer ?
#
loop_
_entity_poly.entity_id
_entity_poly.type
_entity_poly.pdbx_seq_one_letter_code
_entity_poly.pdbx_strand_id
1 'polypeptide(L)'
;ERGPETGSTTLMIVGSNFYNAVGLSCLFTDVHHSSSVVQSAATWISTSSLTCVTPAYRPSTVVVAVSSNGQQRTQGNIRYTYHSRIGLTSLVPARGSLHGGTIVVLSGSGFMNSTRLSCRFGDTIVLATFINDTSIMCTSPAASSEQYVQVHASNNGVDYSMATRDFLFATEAVVNRLSPRTGPSKGGTKILVSGSNFQASNSLKCLFASGSLTQSMTATFISQSAVMCYTPPKGQLTGPVEVSVSKDSISKNIHSATYVYYDNAIVSSVNPSRGSEKGNTPVVILGENFLASDALVCKFGDGAPIAASWISSVAIRCPSPGNSPGSVVAVEVSNN
;
A
#
# COMPACT_ATOMS: atom_id res chain seq x y z
N GLU A 1 9.95 18.03 -27.71
CA GLU A 1 8.69 18.43 -27.08
C GLU A 1 7.52 17.61 -27.63
N ARG A 2 6.43 17.51 -26.88
CA ARG A 2 5.24 16.75 -27.26
C ARG A 2 3.97 17.29 -26.61
N GLY A 3 2.82 16.99 -27.18
CA GLY A 3 1.51 17.33 -26.62
C GLY A 3 0.36 16.59 -27.30
N PRO A 4 -0.88 16.78 -26.82
CA PRO A 4 -2.03 16.05 -27.31
C PRO A 4 -2.43 16.47 -28.74
N GLU A 5 -3.04 15.55 -29.46
CA GLU A 5 -3.61 15.77 -30.81
C GLU A 5 -4.66 16.91 -30.86
N THR A 6 -5.22 17.28 -29.71
CA THR A 6 -6.17 18.37 -29.61
C THR A 6 -5.53 19.76 -29.71
N GLY A 7 -4.20 19.81 -29.70
CA GLY A 7 -3.49 21.09 -29.64
C GLY A 7 -3.61 21.77 -28.28
N SER A 8 -3.61 23.12 -28.31
CA SER A 8 -3.73 23.98 -27.13
C SER A 8 -2.53 23.96 -26.18
N THR A 9 -1.43 23.27 -26.52
CA THR A 9 -0.18 23.32 -25.77
C THR A 9 0.55 24.62 -26.07
N THR A 10 0.89 25.42 -25.05
CA THR A 10 1.73 26.59 -25.21
C THR A 10 3.19 26.18 -25.33
N LEU A 11 3.78 26.44 -26.48
CA LEU A 11 5.19 26.23 -26.77
C LEU A 11 5.97 27.53 -26.59
N MET A 12 7.06 27.48 -25.84
CA MET A 12 8.06 28.53 -25.82
C MET A 12 9.13 28.19 -26.88
N ILE A 13 9.29 29.04 -27.87
CA ILE A 13 10.32 28.92 -28.92
C ILE A 13 11.47 29.85 -28.56
N VAL A 14 12.65 29.27 -28.43
CA VAL A 14 13.89 30.01 -28.15
C VAL A 14 14.76 30.02 -29.41
N GLY A 15 15.28 31.19 -29.75
CA GLY A 15 16.08 31.38 -30.95
C GLY A 15 16.80 32.73 -30.93
N SER A 16 16.96 33.35 -32.10
CA SER A 16 17.57 34.67 -32.22
C SER A 16 16.91 35.50 -33.33
N ASN A 17 17.07 36.84 -33.25
CA ASN A 17 16.59 37.79 -34.25
C ASN A 17 15.06 37.76 -34.43
N PHE A 18 14.31 37.41 -33.41
CA PHE A 18 12.87 37.56 -33.44
C PHE A 18 12.49 39.04 -33.26
N TYR A 19 11.53 39.52 -34.05
CA TYR A 19 10.99 40.86 -33.94
C TYR A 19 9.48 40.82 -33.94
N ASN A 20 8.87 41.83 -33.33
CA ASN A 20 7.43 41.94 -33.23
C ASN A 20 6.85 42.33 -34.58
N ALA A 21 6.29 41.38 -35.32
CA ALA A 21 5.71 41.57 -36.63
C ALA A 21 4.22 41.21 -36.63
N VAL A 22 3.41 41.94 -37.41
CA VAL A 22 1.96 41.70 -37.53
C VAL A 22 1.64 40.28 -38.05
N GLY A 23 2.54 39.68 -38.86
CA GLY A 23 2.39 38.32 -39.39
C GLY A 23 3.14 37.23 -38.65
N LEU A 24 3.62 37.50 -37.41
CA LEU A 24 4.41 36.55 -36.65
C LEU A 24 3.60 35.28 -36.32
N SER A 25 4.13 34.14 -36.72
CA SER A 25 3.42 32.87 -36.64
C SER A 25 4.35 31.67 -36.50
N CYS A 26 3.84 30.57 -35.93
CA CYS A 26 4.50 29.28 -35.94
C CYS A 26 3.86 28.38 -36.99
N LEU A 27 4.72 27.67 -37.73
CA LEU A 27 4.36 26.76 -38.79
C LEU A 27 4.68 25.33 -38.32
N PHE A 28 3.71 24.45 -38.41
CA PHE A 28 3.81 23.02 -38.03
C PHE A 28 3.73 22.20 -39.31
N THR A 29 4.85 21.67 -39.76
CA THR A 29 4.95 20.88 -41.00
C THR A 29 5.13 19.38 -40.67
N ASP A 30 4.22 18.54 -41.16
CA ASP A 30 4.31 17.10 -40.95
C ASP A 30 5.57 16.50 -41.59
N VAL A 31 6.31 15.66 -40.84
CA VAL A 31 7.58 15.08 -41.32
C VAL A 31 7.35 14.10 -42.47
N HIS A 32 6.20 13.43 -42.52
CA HIS A 32 5.86 12.45 -43.55
C HIS A 32 5.02 13.02 -44.70
N HIS A 33 4.42 14.22 -44.47
CA HIS A 33 3.55 14.91 -45.47
C HIS A 33 3.93 16.38 -45.51
N SER A 34 5.04 16.71 -46.15
CA SER A 34 5.62 18.05 -46.16
C SER A 34 4.70 19.15 -46.78
N SER A 35 3.68 18.73 -47.53
CA SER A 35 2.64 19.63 -48.04
C SER A 35 1.59 20.02 -46.98
N SER A 36 1.51 19.26 -45.87
CA SER A 36 0.58 19.54 -44.78
C SER A 36 1.24 20.50 -43.77
N VAL A 37 0.91 21.76 -43.86
CA VAL A 37 1.39 22.80 -42.96
C VAL A 37 0.20 23.43 -42.26
N VAL A 38 0.22 23.45 -40.92
CA VAL A 38 -0.75 24.17 -40.10
C VAL A 38 -0.04 25.33 -39.41
N GLN A 39 -0.73 26.47 -39.30
CA GLN A 39 -0.19 27.71 -38.77
C GLN A 39 -0.95 28.14 -37.51
N SER A 40 -0.24 28.68 -36.54
CA SER A 40 -0.82 29.37 -35.39
C SER A 40 -0.15 30.74 -35.20
N ALA A 41 -0.89 31.71 -34.68
CA ALA A 41 -0.34 33.02 -34.33
C ALA A 41 0.72 32.85 -33.22
N ALA A 42 1.78 33.64 -33.30
CA ALA A 42 2.82 33.70 -32.30
C ALA A 42 2.78 34.99 -31.50
N THR A 43 3.07 34.92 -30.23
CA THR A 43 3.20 36.08 -29.35
C THR A 43 4.70 36.37 -29.14
N TRP A 44 5.16 37.50 -29.55
CA TRP A 44 6.53 37.94 -29.34
C TRP A 44 6.79 38.26 -27.87
N ILE A 45 7.88 37.80 -27.31
CA ILE A 45 8.32 38.10 -25.93
C ILE A 45 9.60 38.92 -25.96
N SER A 46 10.61 38.48 -26.73
CA SER A 46 11.89 39.15 -26.86
C SER A 46 12.55 38.83 -28.21
N THR A 47 13.69 39.41 -28.48
CA THR A 47 14.52 39.08 -29.67
C THR A 47 15.02 37.64 -29.69
N SER A 48 14.92 36.94 -28.53
CA SER A 48 15.37 35.53 -28.36
C SER A 48 14.25 34.56 -28.03
N SER A 49 13.01 35.03 -27.83
CA SER A 49 11.89 34.16 -27.43
C SER A 49 10.52 34.61 -27.89
N LEU A 50 9.67 33.67 -28.20
CA LEU A 50 8.26 33.86 -28.50
C LEU A 50 7.45 32.66 -28.04
N THR A 51 6.12 32.79 -27.97
CA THR A 51 5.23 31.67 -27.68
C THR A 51 4.25 31.41 -28.82
N CYS A 52 3.90 30.14 -28.99
CA CYS A 52 2.85 29.69 -29.89
C CYS A 52 1.94 28.69 -29.17
N VAL A 53 0.67 28.70 -29.53
CA VAL A 53 -0.26 27.65 -29.13
C VAL A 53 -0.35 26.62 -30.25
N THR A 54 -0.14 25.33 -29.93
CA THR A 54 -0.21 24.29 -30.93
C THR A 54 -1.63 24.15 -31.48
N PRO A 55 -1.82 24.07 -32.80
CA PRO A 55 -3.10 23.74 -33.39
C PRO A 55 -3.44 22.30 -33.15
N ALA A 56 -4.74 21.91 -33.26
CA ALA A 56 -5.13 20.51 -33.27
C ALA A 56 -4.53 19.82 -34.51
N TYR A 57 -3.95 18.65 -34.31
CA TYR A 57 -3.36 17.86 -35.38
C TYR A 57 -3.39 16.36 -35.05
N ARG A 58 -3.46 15.50 -36.06
CA ARG A 58 -3.41 14.06 -35.87
C ARG A 58 -2.10 13.62 -35.16
N PRO A 59 -2.09 12.49 -34.47
CA PRO A 59 -0.86 11.93 -33.90
C PRO A 59 0.22 11.76 -34.98
N SER A 60 1.27 12.56 -34.91
CA SER A 60 2.42 12.53 -35.81
C SER A 60 3.55 13.43 -35.27
N THR A 61 4.72 13.38 -35.90
CA THR A 61 5.80 14.32 -35.63
C THR A 61 5.82 15.42 -36.68
N VAL A 62 5.87 16.66 -36.21
CA VAL A 62 5.98 17.87 -37.06
C VAL A 62 7.28 18.61 -36.81
N VAL A 63 7.76 19.30 -37.81
CA VAL A 63 8.82 20.31 -37.69
C VAL A 63 8.17 21.64 -37.40
N VAL A 64 8.65 22.36 -36.39
CA VAL A 64 8.18 23.68 -35.99
C VAL A 64 9.14 24.73 -36.51
N ALA A 65 8.62 25.66 -37.28
CA ALA A 65 9.34 26.81 -37.78
C ALA A 65 8.60 28.12 -37.43
N VAL A 66 9.30 29.25 -37.43
CA VAL A 66 8.71 30.59 -37.20
C VAL A 66 8.75 31.37 -38.50
N SER A 67 7.69 32.11 -38.78
CA SER A 67 7.60 33.07 -39.87
C SER A 67 7.15 34.41 -39.35
N SER A 68 7.78 35.51 -39.83
CA SER A 68 7.38 36.86 -39.49
C SER A 68 6.44 37.50 -40.51
N ASN A 69 6.28 36.88 -41.67
CA ASN A 69 5.45 37.47 -42.78
C ASN A 69 4.61 36.39 -43.50
N GLY A 70 4.58 35.16 -43.03
CA GLY A 70 3.84 34.06 -43.64
C GLY A 70 4.48 33.43 -44.88
N GLN A 71 5.60 33.98 -45.36
CA GLN A 71 6.28 33.53 -46.59
C GLN A 71 7.63 32.88 -46.30
N GLN A 72 8.53 33.60 -45.66
CA GLN A 72 9.81 33.05 -45.23
C GLN A 72 9.69 32.40 -43.85
N ARG A 73 10.40 31.30 -43.67
CA ARG A 73 10.41 30.54 -42.41
C ARG A 73 11.83 30.34 -41.93
N THR A 74 11.98 30.28 -40.61
CA THR A 74 13.23 29.91 -39.99
C THR A 74 13.69 28.54 -40.48
N GLN A 75 15.01 28.38 -40.69
CA GLN A 75 15.61 27.08 -40.97
C GLN A 75 15.95 26.41 -39.64
N GLY A 76 15.54 25.17 -39.48
CA GLY A 76 15.78 24.42 -38.28
C GLY A 76 15.03 23.08 -38.34
N ASN A 77 15.38 22.15 -37.44
CA ASN A 77 14.73 20.85 -37.36
C ASN A 77 14.19 20.62 -35.96
N ILE A 78 13.53 21.63 -35.40
CA ILE A 78 12.87 21.50 -34.08
C ILE A 78 11.63 20.65 -34.26
N ARG A 79 11.58 19.53 -33.58
CA ARG A 79 10.48 18.57 -33.69
C ARG A 79 9.52 18.66 -32.52
N TYR A 80 8.25 18.56 -32.83
CA TYR A 80 7.15 18.43 -31.89
C TYR A 80 6.33 17.19 -32.24
N THR A 81 5.96 16.39 -31.23
CA THR A 81 5.21 15.15 -31.48
C THR A 81 3.80 15.28 -30.89
N TYR A 82 2.82 15.21 -31.77
CA TYR A 82 1.41 15.06 -31.38
C TYR A 82 1.15 13.61 -30.99
N HIS A 83 0.51 13.38 -29.87
CA HIS A 83 0.10 12.06 -29.41
C HIS A 83 -1.42 12.00 -29.19
N SER A 84 -1.97 10.79 -29.21
CA SER A 84 -3.37 10.56 -28.87
C SER A 84 -3.64 11.00 -27.42
N ARG A 85 -4.89 11.33 -27.15
CA ARG A 85 -5.33 11.70 -25.80
C ARG A 85 -5.09 10.53 -24.83
N ILE A 86 -4.70 10.86 -23.61
CA ILE A 86 -4.65 9.89 -22.53
C ILE A 86 -6.08 9.59 -22.08
N GLY A 87 -6.46 8.30 -22.13
CA GLY A 87 -7.67 7.78 -21.54
C GLY A 87 -7.37 7.03 -20.27
N LEU A 88 -7.94 7.43 -19.12
CA LEU A 88 -7.81 6.70 -17.86
C LEU A 88 -8.99 5.77 -17.65
N THR A 89 -8.73 4.48 -17.47
CA THR A 89 -9.75 3.44 -17.25
C THR A 89 -9.85 2.99 -15.80
N SER A 90 -8.70 2.87 -15.10
CA SER A 90 -8.67 2.47 -13.70
C SER A 90 -7.47 3.04 -12.95
N LEU A 91 -7.55 2.97 -11.63
CA LEU A 91 -6.52 3.37 -10.68
C LEU A 91 -6.52 2.39 -9.52
N VAL A 92 -5.37 1.78 -9.23
CA VAL A 92 -5.25 0.73 -8.19
C VAL A 92 -3.95 0.93 -7.40
N PRO A 93 -4.02 0.99 -6.07
CA PRO A 93 -5.22 1.12 -5.25
C PRO A 93 -5.89 2.49 -5.39
N ALA A 94 -7.22 2.57 -5.19
CA ALA A 94 -7.98 3.81 -5.26
C ALA A 94 -7.95 4.62 -3.94
N ARG A 95 -7.09 4.23 -3.01
CA ARG A 95 -6.88 4.90 -1.73
C ARG A 95 -5.45 4.71 -1.23
N GLY A 96 -4.98 5.64 -0.42
CA GLY A 96 -3.66 5.55 0.21
C GLY A 96 -3.55 6.41 1.45
N SER A 97 -2.38 6.33 2.07
CA SER A 97 -2.04 7.03 3.30
C SER A 97 -2.04 8.55 3.14
N LEU A 98 -2.48 9.27 4.19
CA LEU A 98 -2.26 10.72 4.31
C LEU A 98 -0.77 11.10 4.26
N HIS A 99 0.13 10.19 4.70
CA HIS A 99 1.57 10.45 4.66
C HIS A 99 2.16 10.31 3.25
N GLY A 100 1.34 9.94 2.26
CA GLY A 100 1.80 9.66 0.89
C GLY A 100 2.51 8.31 0.80
N GLY A 101 3.32 8.15 -0.26
CA GLY A 101 4.14 6.96 -0.45
C GLY A 101 3.38 5.73 -0.99
N THR A 102 2.08 5.83 -1.24
CA THR A 102 1.31 4.74 -1.83
C THR A 102 1.65 4.61 -3.31
N ILE A 103 2.11 3.44 -3.72
CA ILE A 103 2.35 3.12 -5.14
C ILE A 103 1.00 2.88 -5.81
N VAL A 104 0.69 3.69 -6.81
CA VAL A 104 -0.59 3.68 -7.54
C VAL A 104 -0.31 3.36 -9.01
N VAL A 105 -0.96 2.34 -9.54
CA VAL A 105 -0.93 2.00 -10.95
C VAL A 105 -2.16 2.61 -11.62
N LEU A 106 -1.93 3.46 -12.62
CA LEU A 106 -2.96 4.00 -13.49
C LEU A 106 -2.98 3.16 -14.77
N SER A 107 -4.15 2.64 -15.11
CA SER A 107 -4.36 1.94 -16.38
C SER A 107 -5.20 2.80 -17.32
N GLY A 108 -4.94 2.65 -18.62
CA GLY A 108 -5.60 3.47 -19.62
C GLY A 108 -5.07 3.25 -21.03
N SER A 109 -4.91 4.33 -21.77
CA SER A 109 -4.34 4.32 -23.12
C SER A 109 -3.61 5.62 -23.42
N GLY A 110 -2.70 5.59 -24.38
CA GLY A 110 -2.00 6.78 -24.87
C GLY A 110 -0.84 7.23 -23.98
N PHE A 111 -0.35 6.42 -23.06
CA PHE A 111 0.85 6.73 -22.29
C PHE A 111 2.11 6.59 -23.15
N MET A 112 3.06 7.48 -22.92
CA MET A 112 4.33 7.50 -23.63
C MET A 112 5.49 7.58 -22.66
N ASN A 113 6.58 6.86 -22.97
CA ASN A 113 7.81 6.99 -22.22
C ASN A 113 8.40 8.40 -22.39
N SER A 114 8.38 9.19 -21.33
CA SER A 114 8.81 10.58 -21.31
C SER A 114 9.42 10.95 -19.96
N THR A 115 10.45 11.79 -19.99
CA THR A 115 11.05 12.34 -18.76
C THR A 115 10.11 13.29 -17.99
N ARG A 116 9.01 13.72 -18.61
CA ARG A 116 7.98 14.58 -18.01
C ARG A 116 6.65 13.86 -17.80
N LEU A 117 6.65 12.51 -17.95
CA LEU A 117 5.48 11.71 -17.63
C LEU A 117 5.12 11.92 -16.16
N SER A 118 3.89 12.28 -15.88
CA SER A 118 3.47 12.67 -14.53
C SER A 118 2.02 12.32 -14.23
N CYS A 119 1.73 12.20 -12.95
CA CYS A 119 0.38 12.15 -12.38
C CYS A 119 0.13 13.44 -11.60
N ARG A 120 -1.11 13.88 -11.57
CA ARG A 120 -1.55 15.01 -10.73
C ARG A 120 -2.66 14.51 -9.81
N PHE A 121 -2.42 14.54 -8.50
CA PHE A 121 -3.37 14.22 -7.44
C PHE A 121 -3.96 15.54 -6.90
N GLY A 122 -5.19 15.88 -7.32
CA GLY A 122 -5.72 17.23 -7.10
C GLY A 122 -4.80 18.26 -7.74
N ASP A 123 -4.15 19.09 -6.92
CA ASP A 123 -3.21 20.13 -7.39
C ASP A 123 -1.74 19.69 -7.33
N THR A 124 -1.44 18.55 -6.72
CA THR A 124 -0.06 18.09 -6.54
C THR A 124 0.41 17.22 -7.69
N ILE A 125 1.51 17.59 -8.33
CA ILE A 125 2.13 16.87 -9.44
C ILE A 125 3.26 15.99 -8.93
N VAL A 126 3.29 14.73 -9.39
CA VAL A 126 4.35 13.77 -9.14
C VAL A 126 4.82 13.15 -10.44
N LEU A 127 6.11 12.84 -10.57
CA LEU A 127 6.61 12.12 -11.72
C LEU A 127 6.07 10.69 -11.74
N ALA A 128 5.85 10.17 -12.94
CA ALA A 128 5.39 8.81 -13.15
C ALA A 128 6.48 7.93 -13.76
N THR A 129 6.44 6.66 -13.41
CA THR A 129 7.26 5.63 -14.06
C THR A 129 6.44 4.99 -15.19
N PHE A 130 6.99 4.99 -16.39
CA PHE A 130 6.39 4.33 -17.54
C PHE A 130 6.52 2.81 -17.41
N ILE A 131 5.42 2.08 -17.51
CA ILE A 131 5.40 0.61 -17.56
C ILE A 131 5.22 0.19 -19.02
N ASN A 132 4.12 0.62 -19.66
CA ASN A 132 3.80 0.42 -21.07
C ASN A 132 2.79 1.49 -21.53
N ASP A 133 2.34 1.41 -22.77
CA ASP A 133 1.39 2.36 -23.37
C ASP A 133 -0.02 2.35 -22.75
N THR A 134 -0.31 1.33 -21.94
CA THR A 134 -1.59 1.17 -21.22
C THR A 134 -1.47 1.30 -19.70
N SER A 135 -0.25 1.44 -19.16
CA SER A 135 -0.02 1.47 -17.71
C SER A 135 1.16 2.36 -17.31
N ILE A 136 0.95 3.16 -16.27
CA ILE A 136 1.99 3.95 -15.60
C ILE A 136 1.87 3.79 -14.09
N MET A 137 2.94 4.08 -13.38
CA MET A 137 3.01 4.00 -11.92
C MET A 137 3.38 5.36 -11.32
N CYS A 138 2.63 5.79 -10.31
CA CYS A 138 2.88 7.01 -9.56
C CYS A 138 2.93 6.73 -8.05
N THR A 139 3.70 7.52 -7.33
CA THR A 139 3.68 7.50 -5.86
C THR A 139 2.81 8.63 -5.37
N SER A 140 1.80 8.34 -4.54
CA SER A 140 0.91 9.38 -4.02
C SER A 140 1.68 10.39 -3.17
N PRO A 141 1.41 11.69 -3.29
CA PRO A 141 1.95 12.71 -2.40
C PRO A 141 1.34 12.60 -0.99
N ALA A 142 1.88 13.34 -0.03
CA ALA A 142 1.23 13.53 1.28
C ALA A 142 0.02 14.47 1.14
N ALA A 143 -0.97 14.28 2.01
CA ALA A 143 -2.16 15.14 2.13
C ALA A 143 -2.38 15.56 3.59
N SER A 144 -2.98 16.74 3.79
CA SER A 144 -3.19 17.31 5.12
C SER A 144 -4.43 16.75 5.84
N SER A 145 -5.38 16.19 5.08
CA SER A 145 -6.63 15.67 5.62
C SER A 145 -7.20 14.54 4.75
N GLU A 146 -8.10 13.76 5.32
CA GLU A 146 -8.85 12.73 4.58
C GLU A 146 -9.74 13.40 3.54
N GLN A 147 -9.53 13.06 2.26
CA GLN A 147 -10.24 13.67 1.13
C GLN A 147 -10.15 12.82 -0.13
N TYR A 148 -11.17 12.94 -0.97
CA TYR A 148 -11.11 12.47 -2.34
C TYR A 148 -10.46 13.54 -3.23
N VAL A 149 -9.55 13.11 -4.09
CA VAL A 149 -8.96 13.96 -5.14
C VAL A 149 -9.08 13.28 -6.49
N GLN A 150 -9.20 14.07 -7.54
CA GLN A 150 -9.13 13.56 -8.91
C GLN A 150 -7.68 13.36 -9.31
N VAL A 151 -7.39 12.22 -9.93
CA VAL A 151 -6.08 11.90 -10.47
C VAL A 151 -6.11 12.02 -11.99
N HIS A 152 -5.16 12.76 -12.51
CA HIS A 152 -4.93 12.97 -13.94
C HIS A 152 -3.54 12.45 -14.32
N ALA A 153 -3.33 12.17 -15.60
CA ALA A 153 -2.02 11.82 -16.14
C ALA A 153 -1.62 12.78 -17.28
N SER A 154 -0.32 12.99 -17.43
CA SER A 154 0.25 13.82 -18.49
C SER A 154 1.52 13.20 -19.06
N ASN A 155 1.67 13.22 -20.40
CA ASN A 155 2.89 12.78 -21.08
C ASN A 155 3.98 13.87 -21.13
N ASN A 156 3.62 15.14 -20.88
CA ASN A 156 4.53 16.28 -21.01
C ASN A 156 4.62 17.19 -19.77
N GLY A 157 3.87 16.85 -18.71
CA GLY A 157 3.82 17.62 -17.46
C GLY A 157 3.03 18.93 -17.55
N VAL A 158 2.39 19.20 -18.68
CA VAL A 158 1.61 20.43 -18.95
C VAL A 158 0.17 20.12 -19.27
N ASP A 159 -0.06 19.24 -20.25
CA ASP A 159 -1.39 18.86 -20.71
C ASP A 159 -1.84 17.58 -19.98
N TYR A 160 -2.86 17.72 -19.14
CA TYR A 160 -3.39 16.61 -18.32
C TYR A 160 -4.62 15.98 -18.97
N SER A 161 -4.82 14.69 -18.72
CA SER A 161 -5.98 13.94 -19.19
C SER A 161 -7.29 14.59 -18.74
N MET A 162 -8.30 14.61 -19.62
CA MET A 162 -9.66 15.02 -19.25
C MET A 162 -10.36 13.92 -18.42
N ALA A 163 -10.10 12.65 -18.77
CA ALA A 163 -10.57 11.51 -17.95
C ALA A 163 -9.80 11.48 -16.63
N THR A 164 -10.52 11.31 -15.55
CA THR A 164 -9.99 11.28 -14.17
C THR A 164 -10.39 10.00 -13.46
N ARG A 165 -9.71 9.72 -12.35
CA ARG A 165 -10.10 8.69 -11.39
C ARG A 165 -9.97 9.26 -9.99
N ASP A 166 -10.90 8.89 -9.13
CA ASP A 166 -10.89 9.36 -7.75
C ASP A 166 -9.92 8.53 -6.92
N PHE A 167 -9.11 9.23 -6.12
CA PHE A 167 -8.21 8.65 -5.14
C PHE A 167 -8.55 9.21 -3.77
N LEU A 168 -8.71 8.32 -2.79
CA LEU A 168 -8.98 8.69 -1.40
C LEU A 168 -7.68 8.74 -0.61
N PHE A 169 -7.30 9.92 -0.15
CA PHE A 169 -6.36 10.05 0.96
C PHE A 169 -7.08 9.70 2.26
N ALA A 170 -6.62 8.68 2.97
CA ALA A 170 -7.29 8.16 4.15
C ALA A 170 -6.34 8.03 5.33
N THR A 171 -6.89 8.22 6.52
CA THR A 171 -6.19 7.93 7.76
C THR A 171 -5.97 6.42 7.87
N GLU A 172 -4.75 6.03 8.17
CA GLU A 172 -4.39 4.63 8.39
C GLU A 172 -4.63 4.21 9.84
N ALA A 173 -5.02 2.95 10.02
CA ALA A 173 -5.04 2.34 11.33
C ALA A 173 -3.60 2.18 11.84
N VAL A 174 -3.37 2.56 13.09
CA VAL A 174 -2.08 2.43 13.78
C VAL A 174 -2.22 1.37 14.86
N VAL A 175 -1.35 0.37 14.86
CA VAL A 175 -1.28 -0.64 15.91
C VAL A 175 -0.12 -0.31 16.83
N ASN A 176 -0.43 -0.05 18.11
CA ASN A 176 0.56 0.31 19.12
C ASN A 176 0.93 -0.88 20.02
N ARG A 177 -0.05 -1.76 20.32
CA ARG A 177 0.14 -2.82 21.30
C ARG A 177 -0.75 -4.03 21.00
N LEU A 178 -0.23 -5.21 21.33
CA LEU A 178 -0.96 -6.48 21.37
C LEU A 178 -1.04 -6.99 22.80
N SER A 179 -2.14 -7.64 23.15
CA SER A 179 -2.30 -8.32 24.44
C SER A 179 -3.13 -9.60 24.26
N PRO A 180 -2.55 -10.80 24.47
CA PRO A 180 -1.14 -11.10 24.69
C PRO A 180 -0.28 -10.84 23.43
N ARG A 181 1.05 -10.73 23.64
CA ARG A 181 2.05 -10.53 22.56
C ARG A 181 2.67 -11.84 22.07
N THR A 182 2.33 -12.93 22.73
CA THR A 182 2.85 -14.26 22.41
C THR A 182 1.74 -15.28 22.46
N GLY A 183 1.89 -16.40 21.74
CA GLY A 183 0.96 -17.51 21.79
C GLY A 183 1.46 -18.73 21.03
N PRO A 184 0.74 -19.86 21.13
CA PRO A 184 1.14 -21.13 20.57
C PRO A 184 1.15 -21.11 19.04
N SER A 185 2.06 -21.90 18.45
CA SER A 185 2.20 -22.05 17.00
C SER A 185 0.96 -22.63 16.31
N LYS A 186 0.08 -23.33 17.05
CA LYS A 186 -1.24 -23.75 16.55
C LYS A 186 -2.19 -22.60 16.26
N GLY A 187 -1.89 -21.39 16.76
CA GLY A 187 -2.78 -20.23 16.65
C GLY A 187 -3.97 -20.32 17.62
N GLY A 188 -5.05 -19.60 17.29
CA GLY A 188 -6.27 -19.57 18.10
C GLY A 188 -6.20 -18.67 19.34
N THR A 189 -5.08 -17.98 19.58
CA THR A 189 -4.98 -17.02 20.68
C THR A 189 -5.82 -15.79 20.39
N LYS A 190 -6.72 -15.46 21.31
CA LYS A 190 -7.52 -14.24 21.27
C LYS A 190 -6.64 -13.06 21.68
N ILE A 191 -6.38 -12.14 20.75
CA ILE A 191 -5.56 -10.96 21.00
C ILE A 191 -6.39 -9.69 20.95
N LEU A 192 -6.17 -8.82 21.91
CA LEU A 192 -6.62 -7.43 21.86
C LEU A 192 -5.53 -6.60 21.18
N VAL A 193 -5.90 -5.96 20.06
CA VAL A 193 -5.05 -5.05 19.31
C VAL A 193 -5.45 -3.63 19.71
N SER A 194 -4.55 -2.92 20.35
CA SER A 194 -4.73 -1.53 20.77
C SER A 194 -3.97 -0.58 19.86
N GLY A 195 -4.58 0.55 19.54
CA GLY A 195 -4.02 1.49 18.59
C GLY A 195 -4.88 2.73 18.39
N SER A 196 -4.94 3.23 17.15
CA SER A 196 -5.79 4.36 16.78
C SER A 196 -6.31 4.25 15.35
N ASN A 197 -7.34 5.04 15.04
CA ASN A 197 -7.97 5.15 13.73
C ASN A 197 -8.61 3.83 13.22
N PHE A 198 -8.97 2.93 14.11
CA PHE A 198 -9.73 1.76 13.73
C PHE A 198 -11.15 2.17 13.34
N GLN A 199 -11.66 1.59 12.24
CA GLN A 199 -13.00 1.88 11.73
C GLN A 199 -13.82 0.60 11.64
N ALA A 200 -15.09 0.68 12.03
CA ALA A 200 -16.01 -0.44 11.86
C ALA A 200 -16.19 -0.75 10.37
N SER A 201 -16.03 -2.02 10.00
CA SER A 201 -16.23 -2.50 8.63
C SER A 201 -16.52 -4.00 8.65
N ASN A 202 -17.38 -4.46 7.74
CA ASN A 202 -17.64 -5.90 7.56
C ASN A 202 -16.41 -6.64 6.98
N SER A 203 -15.46 -5.92 6.40
CA SER A 203 -14.20 -6.44 5.88
C SER A 203 -12.99 -6.18 6.78
N LEU A 204 -13.22 -5.76 8.04
CA LEU A 204 -12.15 -5.52 9.00
C LEU A 204 -11.36 -6.79 9.29
N LYS A 205 -10.04 -6.73 9.13
CA LYS A 205 -9.13 -7.87 9.31
C LYS A 205 -7.88 -7.48 10.09
N CYS A 206 -7.34 -8.43 10.83
CA CYS A 206 -5.97 -8.41 11.30
C CYS A 206 -5.09 -9.14 10.28
N LEU A 207 -4.00 -8.53 9.90
CA LEU A 207 -3.00 -9.07 8.98
C LEU A 207 -1.77 -9.47 9.78
N PHE A 208 -1.35 -10.73 9.61
CA PHE A 208 -0.17 -11.31 10.24
C PHE A 208 0.88 -11.52 9.16
N ALA A 209 1.94 -10.74 9.17
CA ALA A 209 2.95 -10.70 8.11
C ALA A 209 4.34 -11.13 8.60
N SER A 210 5.03 -11.93 7.79
CA SER A 210 6.44 -12.29 7.97
C SER A 210 7.12 -12.33 6.60
N GLY A 211 8.01 -11.37 6.33
CA GLY A 211 8.60 -11.17 5.01
C GLY A 211 7.53 -10.88 3.94
N SER A 212 7.47 -11.69 2.90
CA SER A 212 6.46 -11.58 1.83
C SER A 212 5.14 -12.31 2.12
N LEU A 213 5.12 -13.14 3.16
CA LEU A 213 3.93 -13.92 3.53
C LEU A 213 3.01 -13.09 4.42
N THR A 214 1.71 -13.15 4.14
CA THR A 214 0.68 -12.49 4.95
C THR A 214 -0.52 -13.44 5.09
N GLN A 215 -0.96 -13.63 6.33
CA GLN A 215 -2.21 -14.32 6.65
C GLN A 215 -3.21 -13.30 7.20
N SER A 216 -4.49 -13.44 6.87
CA SER A 216 -5.53 -12.51 7.31
C SER A 216 -6.59 -13.24 8.15
N MET A 217 -6.98 -12.62 9.27
CA MET A 217 -8.03 -13.10 10.17
C MET A 217 -9.11 -12.04 10.33
N THR A 218 -10.37 -12.43 10.39
CA THR A 218 -11.47 -11.49 10.66
C THR A 218 -11.27 -10.82 12.01
N ALA A 219 -11.45 -9.51 12.04
CA ALA A 219 -11.33 -8.71 13.25
C ALA A 219 -12.72 -8.24 13.74
N THR A 220 -12.92 -8.23 15.05
CA THR A 220 -14.09 -7.66 15.69
C THR A 220 -13.76 -6.23 16.13
N PHE A 221 -14.51 -5.26 15.61
CA PHE A 221 -14.38 -3.86 16.02
C PHE A 221 -14.94 -3.69 17.45
N ILE A 222 -14.15 -3.07 18.33
CA ILE A 222 -14.56 -2.72 19.69
C ILE A 222 -14.72 -1.19 19.79
N SER A 223 -13.69 -0.45 19.36
CA SER A 223 -13.66 1.01 19.36
C SER A 223 -12.63 1.54 18.35
N GLN A 224 -12.57 2.85 18.17
CA GLN A 224 -11.52 3.48 17.34
C GLN A 224 -10.08 3.22 17.84
N SER A 225 -9.93 2.73 19.08
CA SER A 225 -8.63 2.42 19.68
C SER A 225 -8.43 0.94 20.00
N ALA A 226 -9.41 0.07 19.71
CA ALA A 226 -9.33 -1.35 20.02
C ALA A 226 -10.08 -2.22 19.01
N VAL A 227 -9.44 -3.29 18.59
CA VAL A 227 -10.04 -4.40 17.84
C VAL A 227 -9.59 -5.74 18.43
N MET A 228 -10.37 -6.77 18.19
CA MET A 228 -10.10 -8.11 18.67
C MET A 228 -9.92 -9.06 17.49
N CYS A 229 -8.88 -9.90 17.56
CA CYS A 229 -8.58 -10.92 16.57
C CYS A 229 -8.21 -12.23 17.21
N TYR A 230 -8.30 -13.31 16.43
CA TYR A 230 -7.67 -14.58 16.75
C TYR A 230 -6.43 -14.77 15.89
N THR A 231 -5.35 -15.29 16.49
CA THR A 231 -4.13 -15.54 15.72
C THR A 231 -4.32 -16.74 14.80
N PRO A 232 -3.84 -16.68 13.54
CA PRO A 232 -3.83 -17.85 12.67
C PRO A 232 -2.81 -18.89 13.17
N PRO A 233 -2.87 -20.14 12.70
CA PRO A 233 -1.76 -21.07 12.85
C PRO A 233 -0.49 -20.46 12.22
N LYS A 234 0.68 -20.63 12.87
CA LYS A 234 1.96 -20.12 12.39
C LYS A 234 2.24 -20.54 10.94
N GLY A 235 2.00 -21.82 10.62
CA GLY A 235 2.19 -22.34 9.27
C GLY A 235 3.58 -22.03 8.71
N GLN A 236 3.63 -21.33 7.59
CA GLN A 236 4.88 -20.91 6.92
C GLN A 236 5.45 -19.58 7.44
N LEU A 237 4.78 -18.89 8.36
CA LEU A 237 5.31 -17.68 8.97
C LEU A 237 6.56 -17.98 9.79
N THR A 238 7.65 -17.25 9.55
CA THR A 238 8.95 -17.48 10.21
C THR A 238 9.29 -16.31 11.13
N GLY A 239 9.91 -16.60 12.27
CA GLY A 239 10.35 -15.56 13.22
C GLY A 239 9.20 -14.77 13.84
N PRO A 240 9.48 -13.54 14.29
CA PRO A 240 8.49 -12.59 14.75
C PRO A 240 7.53 -12.19 13.62
N VAL A 241 6.26 -12.03 13.95
CA VAL A 241 5.19 -11.72 13.00
C VAL A 241 4.67 -10.33 13.26
N GLU A 242 4.61 -9.50 12.22
CA GLU A 242 4.06 -8.15 12.30
C GLU A 242 2.54 -8.19 12.15
N VAL A 243 1.84 -7.63 13.14
CA VAL A 243 0.37 -7.58 13.17
C VAL A 243 -0.09 -6.17 12.88
N SER A 244 -0.89 -6.02 11.84
CA SER A 244 -1.55 -4.78 11.45
C SER A 244 -3.05 -4.98 11.27
N VAL A 245 -3.81 -3.87 11.19
CA VAL A 245 -5.26 -3.89 11.04
C VAL A 245 -5.64 -3.22 9.72
N SER A 246 -6.42 -3.90 8.89
CA SER A 246 -6.90 -3.37 7.61
C SER A 246 -8.42 -3.46 7.50
N LYS A 247 -9.06 -2.43 6.96
CA LYS A 247 -10.52 -2.40 6.73
C LYS A 247 -10.94 -2.96 5.36
N ASP A 248 -10.00 -3.17 4.45
CA ASP A 248 -10.26 -3.58 3.06
C ASP A 248 -9.41 -4.76 2.56
N SER A 249 -8.55 -5.31 3.42
CA SER A 249 -7.62 -6.42 3.12
C SER A 249 -6.52 -6.10 2.08
N ILE A 250 -6.45 -4.87 1.57
CA ILE A 250 -5.56 -4.46 0.47
C ILE A 250 -4.43 -3.56 1.00
N SER A 251 -4.75 -2.73 1.98
CA SER A 251 -3.79 -1.76 2.54
C SER A 251 -2.85 -2.44 3.52
N LYS A 252 -1.58 -2.60 3.15
CA LYS A 252 -0.53 -2.99 4.07
C LYS A 252 -0.18 -1.76 4.92
N ASN A 253 -0.70 -1.71 6.15
CA ASN A 253 -0.36 -0.62 7.07
C ASN A 253 1.10 -0.70 7.48
N ILE A 254 1.77 0.45 7.47
CA ILE A 254 3.18 0.58 7.90
C ILE A 254 3.32 0.55 9.43
N HIS A 255 2.22 0.69 10.16
CA HIS A 255 2.18 0.68 11.62
C HIS A 255 1.67 -0.67 12.12
N SER A 256 2.60 -1.48 12.62
CA SER A 256 2.37 -2.84 13.11
C SER A 256 2.96 -3.02 14.49
N ALA A 257 2.54 -4.08 15.17
CA ALA A 257 3.14 -4.54 16.41
C ALA A 257 3.55 -6.00 16.30
N THR A 258 4.65 -6.35 16.93
CA THR A 258 5.24 -7.68 16.82
C THR A 258 4.52 -8.70 17.71
N TYR A 259 4.17 -9.84 17.13
CA TYR A 259 3.66 -11.03 17.80
C TYR A 259 4.65 -12.20 17.66
N VAL A 260 4.88 -12.95 18.74
CA VAL A 260 5.82 -14.07 18.75
C VAL A 260 5.10 -15.38 19.00
N TYR A 261 5.24 -16.30 18.04
CA TYR A 261 4.77 -17.67 18.23
C TYR A 261 5.80 -18.49 18.99
N TYR A 262 5.31 -19.33 19.91
CA TYR A 262 6.09 -20.37 20.56
C TYR A 262 5.53 -21.75 20.23
N ASP A 263 6.35 -22.79 20.36
CA ASP A 263 5.90 -24.14 20.12
C ASP A 263 4.99 -24.60 21.26
N ASN A 264 3.98 -25.44 20.93
CA ASN A 264 3.04 -25.90 21.92
C ASN A 264 3.72 -26.72 22.99
N ALA A 265 3.27 -26.58 24.24
CA ALA A 265 3.64 -27.49 25.30
C ALA A 265 3.22 -28.92 24.96
N ILE A 266 4.13 -29.84 25.15
CA ILE A 266 3.90 -31.30 24.98
C ILE A 266 4.10 -31.95 26.33
N VAL A 267 3.14 -32.76 26.79
CA VAL A 267 3.25 -33.56 27.99
C VAL A 267 3.65 -34.97 27.60
N SER A 268 4.78 -35.45 28.12
CA SER A 268 5.28 -36.83 27.89
C SER A 268 4.94 -37.77 29.02
N SER A 269 5.05 -37.31 30.27
CA SER A 269 4.78 -38.13 31.45
C SER A 269 4.48 -37.30 32.70
N VAL A 270 3.91 -37.92 33.71
CA VAL A 270 3.64 -37.33 35.02
C VAL A 270 4.19 -38.23 36.13
N ASN A 271 4.78 -37.62 37.17
CA ASN A 271 5.34 -38.32 38.30
C ASN A 271 5.04 -37.58 39.63
N PRO A 272 4.38 -38.20 40.63
CA PRO A 272 3.78 -39.54 40.58
C PRO A 272 2.54 -39.57 39.66
N SER A 273 2.26 -40.75 39.07
CA SER A 273 1.06 -41.01 38.25
C SER A 273 -0.20 -41.31 39.05
N ARG A 274 -0.10 -41.33 40.38
CA ARG A 274 -1.19 -41.53 41.34
C ARG A 274 -1.11 -40.47 42.44
N GLY A 275 -2.26 -40.02 42.90
CA GLY A 275 -2.36 -39.01 43.96
C GLY A 275 -3.49 -39.33 44.94
N SER A 276 -3.53 -38.56 46.03
CA SER A 276 -4.61 -38.64 47.02
C SER A 276 -5.94 -38.14 46.42
N GLU A 277 -7.05 -38.79 46.78
CA GLU A 277 -8.41 -38.30 46.46
C GLU A 277 -8.69 -36.88 46.99
N LYS A 278 -8.01 -36.50 48.08
CA LYS A 278 -8.11 -35.17 48.66
C LYS A 278 -7.32 -34.10 47.88
N GLY A 279 -6.56 -34.51 46.86
CA GLY A 279 -5.69 -33.65 46.08
C GLY A 279 -4.39 -33.28 46.77
N ASN A 280 -3.79 -32.15 46.36
CA ASN A 280 -2.53 -31.59 46.86
C ASN A 280 -1.28 -32.48 46.68
N THR A 281 -1.35 -33.53 45.86
CA THR A 281 -0.16 -34.30 45.49
C THR A 281 0.71 -33.45 44.55
N PRO A 282 1.99 -33.20 44.90
CA PRO A 282 2.88 -32.44 44.03
C PRO A 282 3.30 -33.29 42.83
N VAL A 283 2.67 -33.08 41.69
CA VAL A 283 2.95 -33.81 40.43
C VAL A 283 3.97 -33.07 39.63
N VAL A 284 5.07 -33.73 39.28
CA VAL A 284 6.03 -33.23 38.27
C VAL A 284 5.56 -33.70 36.90
N ILE A 285 5.34 -32.78 36.01
CA ILE A 285 4.93 -33.03 34.62
C ILE A 285 6.16 -32.85 33.75
N LEU A 286 6.54 -33.91 33.04
CA LEU A 286 7.66 -33.91 32.10
C LEU A 286 7.14 -33.76 30.66
N GLY A 287 7.89 -33.04 29.84
CA GLY A 287 7.49 -32.78 28.47
C GLY A 287 8.46 -31.87 27.72
N GLU A 288 7.92 -31.05 26.83
CA GLU A 288 8.70 -30.12 26.02
C GLU A 288 7.98 -28.77 25.91
N ASN A 289 8.76 -27.73 25.62
CA ASN A 289 8.28 -26.38 25.32
C ASN A 289 7.51 -25.69 26.46
N PHE A 290 7.83 -26.03 27.70
CA PHE A 290 7.30 -25.30 28.85
C PHE A 290 7.98 -23.96 28.99
N LEU A 291 7.19 -22.88 29.10
CA LEU A 291 7.69 -21.52 29.23
C LEU A 291 7.57 -20.99 30.67
N ALA A 292 8.58 -20.27 31.12
CA ALA A 292 8.51 -19.51 32.39
C ALA A 292 7.53 -18.35 32.20
N SER A 293 6.29 -18.53 32.64
CA SER A 293 5.19 -17.58 32.47
C SER A 293 4.32 -17.58 33.73
N ASP A 294 3.85 -16.41 34.14
CA ASP A 294 2.84 -16.27 35.21
C ASP A 294 1.49 -16.88 34.83
N ALA A 295 1.26 -17.13 33.54
CA ALA A 295 0.06 -17.77 32.99
C ALA A 295 0.21 -19.28 32.82
N LEU A 296 1.38 -19.86 33.24
CA LEU A 296 1.60 -21.30 33.12
C LEU A 296 0.64 -22.05 34.04
N VAL A 297 -0.19 -22.92 33.44
CA VAL A 297 -1.20 -23.70 34.17
C VAL A 297 -1.17 -25.16 33.72
N CYS A 298 -1.60 -26.05 34.63
CA CYS A 298 -1.94 -27.42 34.33
C CYS A 298 -3.44 -27.66 34.55
N LYS A 299 -4.00 -28.63 33.85
CA LYS A 299 -5.39 -29.05 33.95
C LYS A 299 -5.47 -30.57 34.07
N PHE A 300 -6.29 -31.04 34.99
CA PHE A 300 -6.52 -32.49 35.24
C PHE A 300 -7.96 -32.81 34.83
N GLY A 301 -8.13 -33.55 33.72
CA GLY A 301 -9.45 -33.85 33.15
C GLY A 301 -10.23 -32.58 32.83
N ASP A 302 -11.51 -32.55 33.19
CA ASP A 302 -12.41 -31.41 33.00
C ASP A 302 -12.37 -30.37 34.13
N GLY A 303 -11.42 -30.52 35.08
CA GLY A 303 -11.25 -29.60 36.21
C GLY A 303 -10.81 -28.18 35.78
N ALA A 304 -10.85 -27.24 36.71
CA ALA A 304 -10.35 -25.90 36.49
C ALA A 304 -8.82 -25.89 36.31
N PRO A 305 -8.25 -25.00 35.49
CA PRO A 305 -6.81 -24.83 35.39
C PRO A 305 -6.20 -24.41 36.75
N ILE A 306 -5.04 -24.99 37.06
CA ILE A 306 -4.30 -24.77 38.31
C ILE A 306 -2.94 -24.17 37.97
N ALA A 307 -2.52 -23.14 38.69
CA ALA A 307 -1.22 -22.52 38.49
C ALA A 307 -0.07 -23.52 38.65
N ALA A 308 0.84 -23.55 37.70
CA ALA A 308 1.99 -24.42 37.68
C ALA A 308 3.26 -23.68 38.06
N SER A 309 4.18 -24.35 38.74
CA SER A 309 5.54 -23.83 38.99
C SER A 309 6.47 -24.32 37.90
N TRP A 310 7.10 -23.40 37.17
CA TRP A 310 8.09 -23.74 36.16
C TRP A 310 9.39 -24.24 36.82
N ILE A 311 9.94 -25.30 36.29
CA ILE A 311 11.23 -25.88 36.73
C ILE A 311 12.25 -25.69 35.60
N SER A 312 11.87 -26.13 34.39
CA SER A 312 12.67 -26.01 33.17
C SER A 312 11.78 -26.08 31.94
N SER A 313 12.33 -25.91 30.74
CA SER A 313 11.60 -26.07 29.47
C SER A 313 11.05 -27.50 29.26
N VAL A 314 11.48 -28.48 30.06
CA VAL A 314 11.06 -29.90 30.00
C VAL A 314 10.38 -30.41 31.26
N ALA A 315 10.21 -29.56 32.28
CA ALA A 315 9.62 -29.97 33.56
C ALA A 315 8.87 -28.82 34.23
N ILE A 316 7.67 -29.08 34.71
CA ILE A 316 6.89 -28.18 35.57
C ILE A 316 6.33 -28.98 36.78
N ARG A 317 5.87 -28.25 37.80
CA ARG A 317 5.23 -28.86 38.98
C ARG A 317 3.83 -28.28 39.14
N CYS A 318 2.85 -29.18 39.37
CA CYS A 318 1.48 -28.86 39.68
C CYS A 318 0.96 -29.63 40.87
N PRO A 319 0.17 -29.05 41.78
CA PRO A 319 -0.60 -29.79 42.75
C PRO A 319 -1.79 -30.44 42.06
N SER A 320 -2.05 -31.72 42.35
CA SER A 320 -3.27 -32.39 41.85
C SER A 320 -4.52 -31.81 42.50
N PRO A 321 -5.65 -31.71 41.80
CA PRO A 321 -6.93 -31.43 42.43
C PRO A 321 -7.43 -32.67 43.19
N GLY A 322 -8.41 -32.45 44.08
CA GLY A 322 -9.19 -33.57 44.65
C GLY A 322 -10.07 -34.23 43.58
N ASN A 323 -10.24 -35.52 43.63
CA ASN A 323 -11.09 -36.25 42.69
C ASN A 323 -11.69 -37.52 43.32
N SER A 324 -12.67 -38.14 42.65
CA SER A 324 -13.28 -39.36 43.09
C SER A 324 -12.27 -40.52 43.11
N PRO A 325 -12.34 -41.46 44.10
CA PRO A 325 -11.44 -42.59 44.16
C PRO A 325 -11.46 -43.42 42.88
N GLY A 326 -10.27 -43.79 42.39
CA GLY A 326 -10.11 -44.63 41.19
C GLY A 326 -10.27 -43.90 39.86
N SER A 327 -10.50 -42.59 39.87
CA SER A 327 -10.58 -41.78 38.63
C SER A 327 -9.24 -41.73 37.90
N VAL A 328 -9.29 -41.88 36.58
CA VAL A 328 -8.14 -41.68 35.69
C VAL A 328 -8.43 -40.43 34.80
N VAL A 329 -7.56 -39.48 34.83
CA VAL A 329 -7.75 -38.22 34.11
C VAL A 329 -6.53 -37.86 33.27
N ALA A 330 -6.76 -37.21 32.14
CA ALA A 330 -5.69 -36.65 31.33
C ALA A 330 -5.10 -35.41 32.01
N VAL A 331 -3.79 -35.15 31.78
CA VAL A 331 -3.11 -33.99 32.28
C VAL A 331 -2.68 -33.15 31.07
N GLU A 332 -3.14 -31.91 31.04
CA GLU A 332 -2.86 -30.91 30.01
C GLU A 332 -2.08 -29.73 30.60
N VAL A 333 -1.29 -29.06 29.78
CA VAL A 333 -0.50 -27.87 30.15
C VAL A 333 -0.74 -26.75 29.16
N SER A 334 -0.91 -25.51 29.65
CA SER A 334 -0.91 -24.30 28.86
C SER A 334 0.14 -23.32 29.35
N ASN A 335 0.87 -22.71 28.41
CA ASN A 335 1.86 -21.66 28.68
C ASN A 335 1.22 -20.25 28.77
N ASN A 336 -0.10 -20.12 28.50
CA ASN A 336 -0.84 -18.85 28.45
C ASN A 336 -2.30 -18.98 28.95
#